data_e1f3987be57d725cc22908c5ce8835ec
#
_entry.id   e1f3987be57d725cc22908c5ce8835ec
#
_cell.length_a   1.000
_cell.length_b   1.000
_cell.length_c   1.000
_cell.angle_alpha   90.00
_cell.angle_beta   90.00
_cell.angle_gamma   90.00
#
_symmetry.space_group_name_H-M   'P 1'
#
loop_
_entity.id
_entity.type
_entity.pdbx_description
1 polymer ?
#
loop_
_entity_poly.entity_id
_entity_poly.type
_entity_poly.pdbx_seq_one_letter_code
_entity_poly.pdbx_strand_id
1 'polypeptide(L)'
;MQEVLENDERSVEESVDLKMKVKLLYEKMKSVLKDRERTILELRFGLDGHKPKTQIEIAEQMGISRSYVSRIETKAIGKLAQEIKE
;
A
#
# COMPACT_ATOMS: atom_id res chain seq x y z
N MET A 1 -7.81 -17.06 -13.16
CA MET A 1 -8.54 -16.30 -12.73
C MET A 1 -9.50 -16.64 -11.75
N GLN A 2 -10.05 -17.73 -11.71
CA GLN A 2 -10.93 -18.06 -10.74
C GLN A 2 -10.30 -18.25 -9.46
N GLU A 3 -9.04 -18.44 -9.44
CA GLU A 3 -8.37 -18.60 -8.23
C GLU A 3 -8.65 -17.50 -7.30
N VAL A 4 -8.92 -16.37 -7.82
CA VAL A 4 -9.18 -15.23 -7.01
C VAL A 4 -10.35 -15.46 -6.10
N LEU A 5 -11.37 -16.12 -6.61
CA LEU A 5 -12.52 -16.36 -5.81
C LEU A 5 -12.25 -17.36 -4.74
N GLU A 6 -11.47 -18.34 -5.04
CA GLU A 6 -11.21 -19.35 -4.08
C GLU A 6 -10.46 -18.82 -2.91
N ASN A 7 -9.67 -17.81 -3.14
CA ASN A 7 -8.86 -17.32 -2.07
C ASN A 7 -9.48 -16.20 -1.30
N ASP A 8 -10.72 -15.92 -1.55
CA ASP A 8 -11.34 -14.79 -0.92
C ASP A 8 -11.22 -14.78 0.58
N GLU A 9 -11.56 -15.88 1.22
CA GLU A 9 -11.53 -15.89 2.65
C GLU A 9 -10.14 -15.75 3.19
N ARG A 10 -9.21 -16.46 2.62
CA ARG A 10 -7.86 -16.35 3.07
C ARG A 10 -7.29 -15.00 2.73
N SER A 11 -7.69 -14.46 1.59
CA SER A 11 -7.23 -13.15 1.19
C SER A 11 -7.64 -12.09 2.17
N VAL A 12 -8.83 -12.20 2.71
CA VAL A 12 -9.31 -11.21 3.66
C VAL A 12 -8.41 -11.20 4.88
N GLU A 13 -8.11 -12.36 5.41
CA GLU A 13 -7.24 -12.42 6.57
C GLU A 13 -5.85 -11.94 6.25
N GLU A 14 -5.35 -12.33 5.10
CA GLU A 14 -4.03 -11.91 4.71
C GLU A 14 -3.98 -10.42 4.48
N SER A 15 -5.06 -9.87 3.94
CA SER A 15 -5.12 -8.44 3.71
C SER A 15 -5.05 -7.67 5.01
N VAL A 16 -5.78 -8.14 6.02
CA VAL A 16 -5.76 -7.47 7.30
C VAL A 16 -4.39 -7.53 7.92
N ASP A 17 -3.76 -8.71 7.85
CA ASP A 17 -2.43 -8.87 8.40
C ASP A 17 -1.44 -7.99 7.66
N LEU A 18 -1.54 -7.93 6.34
CA LEU A 18 -0.67 -7.11 5.55
C LEU A 18 -0.84 -5.65 5.89
N LYS A 19 -2.07 -5.22 6.07
CA LYS A 19 -2.33 -3.82 6.42
C LYS A 19 -1.68 -3.47 7.74
N MET A 20 -1.77 -4.35 8.70
CA MET A 20 -1.18 -4.09 9.99
C MET A 20 0.33 -4.02 9.88
N LYS A 21 0.92 -4.92 9.11
CA LYS A 21 2.35 -4.90 8.94
C LYS A 21 2.82 -3.64 8.23
N VAL A 22 2.09 -3.24 7.21
CA VAL A 22 2.44 -2.03 6.49
C VAL A 22 2.34 -0.83 7.42
N LYS A 23 1.31 -0.80 8.24
CA LYS A 23 1.12 0.31 9.15
C LYS A 23 2.28 0.41 10.13
N LEU A 24 2.68 -0.71 10.71
CA LEU A 24 3.78 -0.71 11.65
C LEU A 24 5.08 -0.30 11.00
N LEU A 25 5.35 -0.84 9.82
CA LEU A 25 6.55 -0.50 9.10
C LEU A 25 6.55 0.95 8.68
N TYR A 26 5.39 1.44 8.26
CA TYR A 26 5.29 2.81 7.82
C TYR A 26 5.67 3.76 8.94
N GLU A 27 5.16 3.50 10.13
CA GLU A 27 5.46 4.37 11.25
C GLU A 27 6.95 4.43 11.55
N LYS A 28 7.62 3.30 11.38
CA LYS A 28 9.04 3.26 11.65
C LYS A 28 9.88 3.77 10.52
N MET A 29 9.45 3.54 9.30
CA MET A 29 10.30 3.76 8.15
C MET A 29 9.84 4.85 7.22
N LYS A 30 8.87 5.64 7.63
CA LYS A 30 8.34 6.64 6.69
C LYS A 30 9.40 7.64 6.25
N SER A 31 10.43 7.80 7.04
CA SER A 31 11.48 8.73 6.64
C SER A 31 12.31 8.20 5.47
N VAL A 32 12.22 6.92 5.20
CA VAL A 32 12.92 6.30 4.08
C VAL A 32 12.19 6.54 2.78
N LEU A 33 10.90 6.84 2.86
CA LEU A 33 10.07 6.97 1.68
C LEU A 33 10.06 8.40 1.18
N LYS A 34 9.92 8.53 -0.15
CA LYS A 34 9.76 9.85 -0.74
C LYS A 34 8.35 10.34 -0.50
N ASP A 35 8.15 11.63 -0.62
CA ASP A 35 6.85 12.22 -0.35
C ASP A 35 5.72 11.52 -1.10
N ARG A 36 5.92 11.30 -2.40
CA ARG A 36 4.89 10.68 -3.20
C ARG A 36 4.62 9.24 -2.77
N GLU A 37 5.68 8.54 -2.39
CA GLU A 37 5.53 7.17 -1.90
C GLU A 37 4.74 7.14 -0.61
N ARG A 38 5.03 8.05 0.28
CA ARG A 38 4.31 8.11 1.54
C ARG A 38 2.85 8.43 1.32
N THR A 39 2.59 9.43 0.49
CA THR A 39 1.22 9.83 0.23
C THR A 39 0.41 8.69 -0.34
N ILE A 40 0.97 7.97 -1.28
CA ILE A 40 0.24 6.88 -1.91
C ILE A 40 -0.03 5.76 -0.91
N LEU A 41 0.95 5.42 -0.07
CA LEU A 41 0.72 4.39 0.93
C LEU A 41 -0.33 4.83 1.95
N GLU A 42 -0.27 6.09 2.36
CA GLU A 42 -1.24 6.59 3.32
C GLU A 42 -2.66 6.49 2.77
N LEU A 43 -2.83 6.86 1.52
CA LEU A 43 -4.15 6.82 0.91
C LEU A 43 -4.58 5.39 0.60
N ARG A 44 -3.64 4.57 0.19
CA ARG A 44 -3.98 3.21 -0.20
C ARG A 44 -4.36 2.34 0.99
N PHE A 45 -3.64 2.48 2.09
CA PHE A 45 -3.86 1.64 3.26
C PHE A 45 -4.56 2.35 4.40
N GLY A 46 -4.95 3.58 4.18
CA GLY A 46 -5.67 4.29 5.24
C GLY A 46 -4.81 4.62 6.44
N LEU A 47 -3.58 5.07 6.18
CA LEU A 47 -2.67 5.39 7.26
C LEU A 47 -2.76 6.86 7.62
N ASP A 48 -2.29 7.18 8.82
CA ASP A 48 -2.17 8.57 9.23
C ASP A 48 -3.50 9.33 9.15
N GLY A 49 -4.58 8.65 9.53
CA GLY A 49 -5.88 9.31 9.57
C GLY A 49 -6.63 9.32 8.26
N HIS A 50 -6.04 8.80 7.19
CA HIS A 50 -6.71 8.77 5.90
C HIS A 50 -7.61 7.54 5.80
N LYS A 51 -8.60 7.62 4.95
CA LYS A 51 -9.42 6.45 4.65
C LYS A 51 -8.81 5.72 3.46
N PRO A 52 -8.89 4.39 3.45
CA PRO A 52 -8.33 3.64 2.32
C PRO A 52 -9.01 4.01 1.01
N LYS A 53 -8.23 4.09 -0.04
CA LYS A 53 -8.74 4.41 -1.38
C LYS A 53 -8.20 3.41 -2.37
N THR A 54 -8.91 3.28 -3.48
CA THR A 54 -8.45 2.40 -4.55
C THR A 54 -7.36 3.11 -5.34
N GLN A 55 -6.63 2.35 -6.14
CA GLN A 55 -5.60 2.95 -6.98
C GLN A 55 -6.21 3.93 -7.96
N ILE A 56 -7.41 3.64 -8.45
CA ILE A 56 -8.06 4.55 -9.39
C ILE A 56 -8.39 5.87 -8.71
N GLU A 57 -8.91 5.80 -7.50
CA GLU A 57 -9.23 7.01 -6.75
C GLU A 57 -7.99 7.84 -6.47
N ILE A 58 -6.90 7.16 -6.11
CA ILE A 58 -5.66 7.86 -5.84
C ILE A 58 -5.14 8.52 -7.11
N ALA A 59 -5.21 7.79 -8.23
CA ALA A 59 -4.77 8.33 -9.50
C ALA A 59 -5.52 9.59 -9.86
N GLU A 60 -6.84 9.56 -9.66
CA GLU A 60 -7.65 10.72 -9.97
C GLU A 60 -7.32 11.88 -9.05
N GLN A 61 -7.17 11.58 -7.79
CA GLN A 61 -6.87 12.62 -6.81
C GLN A 61 -5.53 13.30 -7.06
N MET A 62 -4.55 12.52 -7.47
CA MET A 62 -3.21 13.04 -7.67
C MET A 62 -2.92 13.45 -9.10
N GLY A 63 -3.85 13.22 -10.02
CA GLY A 63 -3.64 13.62 -11.40
C GLY A 63 -2.60 12.79 -12.12
N ILE A 64 -2.49 11.52 -11.79
CA ILE A 64 -1.53 10.63 -12.44
C ILE A 64 -2.26 9.37 -12.87
N SER A 65 -1.59 8.52 -13.64
CA SER A 65 -2.23 7.32 -14.14
C SER A 65 -2.28 6.25 -13.04
N ARG A 66 -3.23 5.34 -13.17
CA ARG A 66 -3.33 4.24 -12.24
C ARG A 66 -2.10 3.36 -12.31
N SER A 67 -1.55 3.18 -13.50
CA SER A 67 -0.34 2.40 -13.65
C SER A 67 0.80 2.98 -12.85
N TYR A 68 0.88 4.30 -12.85
CA TYR A 68 1.94 4.97 -12.13
C TYR A 68 1.74 4.80 -10.62
N VAL A 69 0.47 4.90 -10.17
CA VAL A 69 0.18 4.66 -8.76
C VAL A 69 0.63 3.27 -8.37
N SER A 70 0.32 2.29 -9.21
CA SER A 70 0.70 0.90 -8.93
C SER A 70 2.20 0.74 -8.83
N ARG A 71 2.94 1.38 -9.72
CA ARG A 71 4.39 1.29 -9.68
C ARG A 71 4.96 1.91 -8.43
N ILE A 72 4.45 3.06 -8.05
CA ILE A 72 4.95 3.75 -6.87
C ILE A 72 4.60 2.94 -5.63
N GLU A 73 3.40 2.38 -5.59
CA GLU A 73 2.98 1.57 -4.46
C GLU A 73 3.91 0.36 -4.31
N THR A 74 4.18 -0.32 -5.40
CA THR A 74 5.05 -1.49 -5.37
C THR A 74 6.45 -1.12 -4.90
N LYS A 75 6.95 0.00 -5.40
CA LYS A 75 8.28 0.44 -5.02
C LYS A 75 8.33 0.80 -3.55
N ALA A 76 7.32 1.47 -3.05
CA ALA A 76 7.29 1.87 -1.65
C ALA A 76 7.23 0.65 -0.74
N ILE A 77 6.37 -0.30 -1.08
CA ILE A 77 6.28 -1.52 -0.29
C ILE A 77 7.58 -2.28 -0.34
N GLY A 78 8.24 -2.28 -1.49
CA GLY A 78 9.53 -2.93 -1.62
C GLY A 78 10.58 -2.34 -0.71
N LYS A 79 10.57 -1.01 -0.57
CA LYS A 79 11.51 -0.37 0.33
C LYS A 79 11.26 -0.78 1.76
N LEU A 80 10.00 -0.82 2.16
CA LEU A 80 9.68 -1.22 3.53
C LEU A 80 10.06 -2.67 3.77
N ALA A 81 9.80 -3.52 2.77
CA ALA A 81 10.12 -4.93 2.93
C ALA A 81 11.61 -5.17 3.07
N GLN A 82 12.41 -4.36 2.40
CA GLN A 82 13.84 -4.53 2.50
C GLN A 82 14.36 -4.25 3.88
N GLU A 83 13.70 -3.38 4.60
CA GLU A 83 14.19 -3.02 5.92
C GLU A 83 13.94 -4.10 6.95
N ILE A 84 12.98 -4.97 6.71
CA ILE A 84 12.78 -6.05 7.66
C ILE A 84 13.54 -7.27 7.28
N LYS A 85 14.17 -7.28 6.10
CA LYS A 85 14.92 -8.42 5.75
C LYS A 85 16.18 -8.37 6.47
N GLU A 86 16.53 -9.29 7.17
CA GLU A 86 17.74 -9.17 7.86
C GLU A 86 18.67 -10.13 7.51
#